data_425a46cb07c0d06debd4ac9758e01427
#
_entry.id   425a46cb07c0d06debd4ac9758e01427
#
_cell.length_a   1.000
_cell.length_b   1.000
_cell.length_c   1.000
_cell.angle_alpha   90.00
_cell.angle_beta   90.00
_cell.angle_gamma   90.00
#
_symmetry.space_group_name_H-M   'P 1'
#
loop_
_entity.id
_entity.type
_entity.pdbx_description
1 polymer ?
#
loop_
_entity_poly.entity_id
_entity_poly.type
_entity_poly.pdbx_seq_one_letter_code
_entity_poly.pdbx_strand_id
1 'polypeptide(L)'
;VLENKKKSVNIYIDQMQKNQYHRNNRDVKTIKMKRGKIMNNIERRDAGLPYISDDEVLEQQKRARRLTQELNTADRSDFDKIGAIVKELLGKSDGAFLNPPFYCDYGFNIEVGKNFYANYNCTILDVGKVTIGDNCQLAPNVAIYTAGHPVHPDSRNSAYEYGIPVSIGDNCWIGGNSVICPGVKIGNNVIIGAGSVVTKDIPDWAIAAGNPCKVIRMITDEDRKYYYKNNEFDEEAWNDLAARGFAGTEK
;
A
#
# COMPACT_ATOMS: atom_id res chain seq x y z
N VAL A 1 26.83 11.32 23.83
CA VAL A 1 25.84 10.20 23.86
C VAL A 1 25.22 9.98 22.48
N LEU A 2 24.93 11.04 21.72
CA LEU A 2 24.35 10.95 20.34
C LEU A 2 25.37 10.48 19.28
N GLU A 3 26.64 10.86 19.40
CA GLU A 3 27.71 10.40 18.50
C GLU A 3 28.05 8.91 18.65
N ASN A 4 28.00 8.40 19.87
CA ASN A 4 28.23 6.96 20.12
C ASN A 4 27.07 6.08 19.58
N LYS A 5 25.82 6.58 19.58
CA LYS A 5 24.68 5.86 18.98
C LYS A 5 24.77 5.83 17.45
N LYS A 6 25.18 6.92 16.80
CA LYS A 6 25.40 6.94 15.33
C LYS A 6 26.52 6.00 14.90
N LYS A 7 27.63 5.93 15.66
CA LYS A 7 28.71 4.97 15.40
C LYS A 7 28.24 3.52 15.55
N SER A 8 27.45 3.21 16.56
CA SER A 8 26.94 1.85 16.80
C SER A 8 25.97 1.38 15.69
N VAL A 9 25.10 2.27 15.21
CA VAL A 9 24.18 1.94 14.10
C VAL A 9 24.94 1.74 12.79
N ASN A 10 25.93 2.58 12.48
CA ASN A 10 26.74 2.43 11.27
C ASN A 10 27.62 1.16 11.32
N ILE A 11 28.14 0.78 12.47
CA ILE A 11 28.89 -0.47 12.65
C ILE A 11 27.98 -1.69 12.46
N TYR A 12 26.74 -1.62 12.93
CA TYR A 12 25.76 -2.70 12.77
C TYR A 12 25.34 -2.88 11.30
N ILE A 13 25.11 -1.78 10.59
CA ILE A 13 24.79 -1.78 9.15
C ILE A 13 25.98 -2.31 8.34
N ASP A 14 27.20 -1.84 8.63
CA ASP A 14 28.43 -2.26 7.95
C ASP A 14 28.76 -3.74 8.23
N GLN A 15 28.51 -4.23 9.44
CA GLN A 15 28.64 -5.64 9.78
C GLN A 15 27.58 -6.53 9.11
N MET A 16 26.34 -6.04 9.00
CA MET A 16 25.30 -6.75 8.25
C MET A 16 25.65 -6.83 6.76
N GLN A 17 26.10 -5.74 6.15
CA GLN A 17 26.52 -5.71 4.74
C GLN A 17 27.75 -6.59 4.49
N LYS A 18 28.77 -6.56 5.34
CA LYS A 18 29.96 -7.42 5.24
C LYS A 18 29.66 -8.89 5.45
N ASN A 19 28.78 -9.24 6.39
CA ASN A 19 28.36 -10.62 6.60
C ASN A 19 27.51 -11.15 5.42
N GLN A 20 26.75 -10.31 4.78
CA GLN A 20 25.99 -10.62 3.57
C GLN A 20 26.93 -10.83 2.37
N TYR A 21 27.95 -9.97 2.22
CA TYR A 21 28.94 -10.04 1.13
C TYR A 21 29.88 -11.25 1.22
N HIS A 22 30.31 -11.65 2.43
CA HIS A 22 31.21 -12.79 2.63
C HIS A 22 30.51 -14.16 2.60
N ARG A 23 29.19 -14.24 2.80
CA ARG A 23 28.43 -15.51 2.63
C ARG A 23 28.09 -15.81 1.17
N ASN A 24 27.98 -14.79 0.30
CA ASN A 24 27.57 -14.97 -1.10
C ASN A 24 28.73 -15.39 -2.04
N ASN A 25 29.97 -15.45 -1.57
CA ASN A 25 31.14 -15.80 -2.40
C ASN A 25 31.61 -17.26 -2.28
N ARG A 26 30.81 -18.17 -1.67
CA ARG A 26 31.08 -19.60 -1.70
C ARG A 26 30.08 -20.31 -2.58
N ASP A 27 30.54 -20.64 -3.78
CA ASP A 27 29.94 -21.63 -4.71
C ASP A 27 28.45 -21.47 -5.06
N VAL A 28 28.10 -20.41 -5.79
CA VAL A 28 26.90 -20.43 -6.60
C VAL A 28 27.17 -21.35 -7.82
N LYS A 29 26.94 -22.65 -7.66
CA LYS A 29 26.80 -23.54 -8.82
C LYS A 29 25.61 -23.05 -9.63
N THR A 30 25.92 -22.50 -10.81
CA THR A 30 24.94 -22.06 -11.81
C THR A 30 23.99 -23.21 -12.12
N ILE A 31 22.78 -23.16 -11.60
CA ILE A 31 21.71 -24.07 -12.03
C ILE A 31 21.36 -23.66 -13.46
N LYS A 32 21.91 -24.35 -14.44
CA LYS A 32 21.53 -24.23 -15.85
C LYS A 32 20.10 -24.73 -16.03
N MET A 33 19.12 -23.82 -15.93
CA MET A 33 17.81 -24.10 -16.53
C MET A 33 17.95 -24.07 -18.06
N LYS A 34 17.48 -25.13 -18.72
CA LYS A 34 17.47 -25.23 -20.19
C LYS A 34 16.68 -24.08 -20.79
N ARG A 35 17.35 -23.18 -21.54
CA ARG A 35 16.82 -22.11 -22.38
C ARG A 35 15.94 -21.08 -21.67
N GLY A 36 16.55 -20.20 -20.89
CA GLY A 36 15.95 -18.98 -20.36
C GLY A 36 17.02 -17.96 -20.01
N LYS A 37 16.78 -16.69 -20.31
CA LYS A 37 17.58 -15.56 -19.83
C LYS A 37 17.66 -15.66 -18.29
N ILE A 38 18.86 -15.52 -17.71
CA ILE A 38 19.01 -15.38 -16.26
C ILE A 38 18.41 -14.02 -15.88
N MET A 39 17.36 -14.03 -15.08
CA MET A 39 16.71 -12.80 -14.60
C MET A 39 17.56 -12.17 -13.50
N ASN A 40 17.76 -10.86 -13.55
CA ASN A 40 18.30 -10.10 -12.43
C ASN A 40 17.26 -9.93 -11.30
N ASN A 41 17.64 -9.33 -10.16
CA ASN A 41 16.74 -9.19 -9.02
C ASN A 41 15.55 -8.25 -9.27
N ILE A 42 15.72 -7.20 -10.08
CA ILE A 42 14.61 -6.33 -10.52
C ILE A 42 13.61 -7.14 -11.35
N GLU A 43 14.07 -7.87 -12.38
CA GLU A 43 13.21 -8.69 -13.22
C GLU A 43 12.48 -9.79 -12.41
N ARG A 44 13.15 -10.34 -11.40
CA ARG A 44 12.55 -11.35 -10.50
C ARG A 44 11.47 -10.74 -9.62
N ARG A 45 11.75 -9.58 -9.00
CA ARG A 45 10.76 -8.82 -8.21
C ARG A 45 9.53 -8.50 -9.04
N ASP A 46 9.73 -7.94 -10.23
CA ASP A 46 8.64 -7.51 -11.12
C ASP A 46 7.81 -8.69 -11.64
N ALA A 47 8.42 -9.88 -11.71
CA ALA A 47 7.74 -11.13 -12.03
C ALA A 47 7.08 -11.80 -10.81
N GLY A 48 7.12 -11.21 -9.62
CA GLY A 48 6.59 -11.80 -8.39
C GLY A 48 7.38 -13.01 -7.88
N LEU A 49 8.62 -13.17 -8.33
CA LEU A 49 9.51 -14.26 -7.90
C LEU A 49 10.34 -13.81 -6.67
N PRO A 50 10.80 -14.77 -5.86
CA PRO A 50 11.75 -14.45 -4.80
C PRO A 50 13.01 -13.77 -5.33
N TYR A 51 13.43 -12.68 -4.72
CA TYR A 51 14.57 -11.86 -5.12
C TYR A 51 15.38 -11.41 -3.89
N ILE A 52 16.55 -10.84 -4.12
CA ILE A 52 17.40 -10.23 -3.08
C ILE A 52 17.53 -8.74 -3.41
N SER A 53 17.37 -7.88 -2.39
CA SER A 53 17.59 -6.45 -2.52
C SER A 53 19.09 -6.15 -2.66
N ASP A 54 19.58 -6.20 -3.92
CA ASP A 54 20.93 -5.79 -4.29
C ASP A 54 21.04 -4.28 -4.51
N ASP A 55 22.23 -3.81 -4.92
CA ASP A 55 22.49 -2.38 -5.09
C ASP A 55 21.56 -1.72 -6.13
N GLU A 56 21.17 -2.44 -7.20
CA GLU A 56 20.26 -1.92 -8.24
C GLU A 56 18.84 -1.76 -7.68
N VAL A 57 18.36 -2.73 -6.93
CA VAL A 57 17.06 -2.67 -6.23
C VAL A 57 17.05 -1.56 -5.19
N LEU A 58 18.12 -1.44 -4.38
CA LEU A 58 18.26 -0.40 -3.37
C LEU A 58 18.28 1.00 -3.95
N GLU A 59 18.85 1.19 -5.17
CA GLU A 59 18.86 2.51 -5.82
C GLU A 59 17.44 2.98 -6.18
N GLN A 60 16.55 2.06 -6.59
CA GLN A 60 15.14 2.38 -6.81
C GLN A 60 14.43 2.78 -5.53
N GLN A 61 14.72 2.12 -4.41
CA GLN A 61 14.17 2.51 -3.09
C GLN A 61 14.66 3.89 -2.64
N LYS A 62 15.91 4.25 -2.94
CA LYS A 62 16.45 5.57 -2.60
C LYS A 62 15.66 6.71 -3.26
N ARG A 63 15.18 6.51 -4.51
CA ARG A 63 14.31 7.48 -5.16
C ARG A 63 13.04 7.71 -4.35
N ALA A 64 12.34 6.64 -3.97
CA ALA A 64 11.11 6.74 -3.18
C ALA A 64 11.36 7.39 -1.82
N ARG A 65 12.46 7.07 -1.16
CA ARG A 65 12.84 7.67 0.14
C ARG A 65 13.08 9.18 0.05
N ARG A 66 13.69 9.66 -1.04
CA ARG A 66 13.86 11.12 -1.27
C ARG A 66 12.51 11.80 -1.46
N LEU A 67 11.64 11.25 -2.32
CA LEU A 67 10.32 11.83 -2.60
C LEU A 67 9.38 11.77 -1.38
N THR A 68 9.38 10.68 -0.63
CA THR A 68 8.59 10.60 0.61
C THR A 68 9.12 11.52 1.69
N GLN A 69 10.43 11.74 1.78
CA GLN A 69 10.98 12.74 2.69
C GLN A 69 10.56 14.15 2.28
N GLU A 70 10.61 14.49 0.99
CA GLU A 70 10.16 15.79 0.49
C GLU A 70 8.67 15.98 0.76
N LEU A 71 7.83 15.00 0.46
CA LEU A 71 6.40 14.99 0.76
C LEU A 71 6.14 15.23 2.25
N ASN A 72 6.82 14.47 3.11
CA ASN A 72 6.57 14.47 4.55
C ASN A 72 7.08 15.74 5.27
N THR A 73 7.94 16.53 4.62
CA THR A 73 8.46 17.82 5.13
C THR A 73 7.90 19.04 4.40
N ALA A 74 7.04 18.83 3.37
CA ALA A 74 6.39 19.91 2.65
C ALA A 74 5.45 20.71 3.56
N ASP A 75 5.23 21.98 3.22
CA ASP A 75 4.14 22.74 3.82
C ASP A 75 2.80 22.09 3.46
N ARG A 76 2.06 21.68 4.49
CA ARG A 76 0.79 20.94 4.32
C ARG A 76 -0.33 21.78 3.71
N SER A 77 -0.18 23.09 3.66
CA SER A 77 -1.12 23.99 3.00
C SER A 77 -0.82 24.19 1.51
N ASP A 78 0.37 23.77 1.04
CA ASP A 78 0.78 23.85 -0.36
C ASP A 78 0.31 22.60 -1.13
N PHE A 79 -0.98 22.58 -1.47
CA PHE A 79 -1.59 21.43 -2.16
C PHE A 79 -1.03 21.20 -3.55
N ASP A 80 -0.60 22.25 -4.25
CA ASP A 80 0.01 22.13 -5.59
C ASP A 80 1.36 21.43 -5.52
N LYS A 81 2.20 21.79 -4.56
CA LYS A 81 3.48 21.13 -4.33
C LYS A 81 3.29 19.68 -3.91
N ILE A 82 2.37 19.40 -2.99
CA ILE A 82 2.04 18.04 -2.57
C ILE A 82 1.59 17.22 -3.77
N GLY A 83 0.67 17.75 -4.58
CA GLY A 83 0.17 17.08 -5.78
C GLY A 83 1.27 16.77 -6.80
N ALA A 84 2.22 17.69 -7.00
CA ALA A 84 3.36 17.48 -7.88
C ALA A 84 4.27 16.34 -7.40
N ILE A 85 4.59 16.31 -6.10
CA ILE A 85 5.41 15.24 -5.50
C ILE A 85 4.69 13.89 -5.60
N VAL A 86 3.39 13.84 -5.29
CA VAL A 86 2.57 12.61 -5.38
C VAL A 86 2.56 12.08 -6.82
N LYS A 87 2.39 12.95 -7.80
CA LYS A 87 2.43 12.58 -9.22
C LYS A 87 3.78 12.01 -9.65
N GLU A 88 4.87 12.53 -9.10
CA GLU A 88 6.21 12.00 -9.37
C GLU A 88 6.45 10.68 -8.63
N LEU A 89 5.96 10.55 -7.39
CA LEU A 89 6.18 9.38 -6.53
C LEU A 89 5.47 8.13 -7.06
N LEU A 90 4.17 8.26 -7.39
CA LEU A 90 3.32 7.14 -7.75
C LEU A 90 3.50 6.72 -9.22
N GLY A 91 3.32 5.42 -9.49
CA GLY A 91 3.38 4.87 -10.86
C GLY A 91 2.26 5.39 -11.75
N LYS A 92 1.06 5.55 -11.17
CA LYS A 92 -0.09 6.18 -11.81
C LYS A 92 -0.94 6.87 -10.77
N SER A 93 -1.34 8.12 -11.06
CA SER A 93 -2.30 8.87 -10.24
C SER A 93 -3.08 9.84 -11.11
N ASP A 94 -4.36 10.00 -10.84
CA ASP A 94 -5.24 10.96 -11.51
C ASP A 94 -6.00 11.76 -10.45
N GLY A 95 -5.43 12.89 -10.04
CA GLY A 95 -5.98 13.73 -8.97
C GLY A 95 -5.88 13.10 -7.58
N ALA A 96 -4.90 12.24 -7.34
CA ALA A 96 -4.66 11.62 -6.03
C ALA A 96 -4.18 12.65 -5.01
N PHE A 97 -4.69 12.56 -3.79
CA PHE A 97 -4.25 13.36 -2.66
C PHE A 97 -3.77 12.49 -1.50
N LEU A 98 -2.54 12.69 -1.06
CA LEU A 98 -1.95 12.03 0.11
C LEU A 98 -1.69 13.06 1.19
N ASN A 99 -2.29 12.88 2.39
CA ASN A 99 -1.92 13.66 3.56
C ASN A 99 -0.59 13.17 4.14
N PRO A 100 0.44 14.00 4.23
CA PRO A 100 1.68 13.63 4.89
C PRO A 100 1.50 13.43 6.41
N PRO A 101 2.26 12.51 7.04
CA PRO A 101 3.28 11.69 6.41
C PRO A 101 2.70 10.47 5.69
N PHE A 102 3.39 10.05 4.61
CA PHE A 102 3.11 8.85 3.84
C PHE A 102 4.41 8.07 3.63
N TYR A 103 4.35 6.73 3.55
CA TYR A 103 5.52 5.88 3.38
C TYR A 103 5.26 4.79 2.35
N CYS A 104 6.28 4.51 1.52
CA CYS A 104 6.28 3.40 0.57
C CYS A 104 7.70 2.89 0.31
N ASP A 105 7.84 1.73 -0.36
CA ASP A 105 9.14 1.18 -0.72
C ASP A 105 9.67 1.77 -2.04
N TYR A 106 8.83 1.82 -3.07
CA TYR A 106 9.19 2.25 -4.42
C TYR A 106 8.31 3.39 -4.94
N GLY A 107 7.05 3.43 -4.58
CA GLY A 107 6.03 4.36 -5.07
C GLY A 107 5.55 4.07 -6.48
N PHE A 108 6.45 3.73 -7.40
CA PHE A 108 6.09 3.47 -8.81
C PHE A 108 5.27 2.17 -9.01
N ASN A 109 5.23 1.26 -8.04
CA ASN A 109 4.36 0.09 -8.05
C ASN A 109 2.95 0.39 -7.53
N ILE A 110 2.67 1.63 -7.10
CA ILE A 110 1.36 2.07 -6.64
C ILE A 110 0.64 2.77 -7.80
N GLU A 111 -0.49 2.21 -8.20
CA GLU A 111 -1.38 2.83 -9.19
C GLU A 111 -2.73 3.11 -8.53
N VAL A 112 -3.19 4.36 -8.63
CA VAL A 112 -4.47 4.78 -8.08
C VAL A 112 -5.34 5.46 -9.13
N GLY A 113 -6.65 5.29 -8.99
CA GLY A 113 -7.65 5.90 -9.85
C GLY A 113 -7.96 7.36 -9.50
N LYS A 114 -9.03 7.87 -10.09
CA LYS A 114 -9.51 9.24 -9.89
C LYS A 114 -9.99 9.43 -8.45
N ASN A 115 -9.82 10.66 -7.92
CA ASN A 115 -10.32 11.05 -6.60
C ASN A 115 -9.81 10.15 -5.46
N PHE A 116 -8.65 9.52 -5.63
CA PHE A 116 -8.05 8.76 -4.55
C PHE A 116 -7.59 9.68 -3.42
N TYR A 117 -7.94 9.32 -2.20
CA TYR A 117 -7.56 10.06 -1.00
C TYR A 117 -6.94 9.14 0.04
N ALA A 118 -5.74 9.48 0.53
CA ALA A 118 -5.13 8.83 1.68
C ALA A 118 -4.94 9.84 2.82
N ASN A 119 -5.44 9.49 3.98
CA ASN A 119 -5.30 10.26 5.20
C ASN A 119 -3.91 10.08 5.82
N TYR A 120 -3.65 10.71 6.96
CA TYR A 120 -2.34 10.73 7.63
C TYR A 120 -1.78 9.35 7.97
N ASN A 121 -0.46 9.21 7.91
CA ASN A 121 0.29 8.01 8.31
C ASN A 121 -0.05 6.75 7.53
N CYS A 122 -0.55 6.85 6.32
CA CYS A 122 -0.73 5.67 5.49
C CYS A 122 0.62 5.12 5.03
N THR A 123 0.74 3.78 5.02
CA THR A 123 1.94 3.07 4.59
C THR A 123 1.58 2.03 3.53
N ILE A 124 2.22 2.10 2.36
CA ILE A 124 2.03 1.11 1.30
C ILE A 124 3.39 0.50 0.96
N LEU A 125 3.66 -0.73 1.43
CA LEU A 125 4.88 -1.45 1.06
C LEU A 125 4.67 -2.12 -0.30
N ASP A 126 5.08 -1.43 -1.35
CA ASP A 126 4.80 -1.74 -2.74
C ASP A 126 5.92 -2.53 -3.43
N VAL A 127 6.43 -3.56 -2.76
CA VAL A 127 7.35 -4.55 -3.36
C VAL A 127 6.64 -5.26 -4.54
N GLY A 128 5.41 -5.73 -4.33
CA GLY A 128 4.49 -6.13 -5.39
C GLY A 128 3.59 -4.96 -5.80
N LYS A 129 2.94 -5.09 -6.94
CA LYS A 129 2.04 -4.04 -7.44
C LYS A 129 0.83 -3.84 -6.52
N VAL A 130 0.47 -2.57 -6.28
CA VAL A 130 -0.75 -2.16 -5.59
C VAL A 130 -1.62 -1.37 -6.58
N THR A 131 -2.83 -1.84 -6.83
CA THR A 131 -3.81 -1.14 -7.66
C THR A 131 -5.01 -0.76 -6.83
N ILE A 132 -5.43 0.51 -6.89
CA ILE A 132 -6.60 1.03 -6.18
C ILE A 132 -7.46 1.78 -7.20
N GLY A 133 -8.74 1.47 -7.21
CA GLY A 133 -9.69 2.06 -8.16
C GLY A 133 -10.06 3.53 -7.88
N ASP A 134 -11.09 3.99 -8.56
CA ASP A 134 -11.59 5.36 -8.47
C ASP A 134 -12.34 5.59 -7.14
N ASN A 135 -12.35 6.85 -6.65
CA ASN A 135 -13.08 7.31 -5.46
C ASN A 135 -12.77 6.53 -4.17
N CYS A 136 -11.58 5.98 -4.05
CA CYS A 136 -11.19 5.25 -2.85
C CYS A 136 -10.62 6.16 -1.78
N GLN A 137 -10.95 5.86 -0.53
CA GLN A 137 -10.53 6.63 0.63
C GLN A 137 -9.84 5.73 1.66
N LEU A 138 -8.61 6.05 2.00
CA LEU A 138 -7.89 5.44 3.11
C LEU A 138 -7.94 6.38 4.32
N ALA A 139 -8.47 5.90 5.42
CA ALA A 139 -8.47 6.62 6.70
C ALA A 139 -7.07 6.60 7.36
N PRO A 140 -6.83 7.33 8.46
CA PRO A 140 -5.51 7.42 9.08
C PRO A 140 -4.91 6.05 9.46
N ASN A 141 -3.60 5.92 9.31
CA ASN A 141 -2.83 4.73 9.69
C ASN A 141 -3.22 3.46 8.94
N VAL A 142 -3.81 3.56 7.76
CA VAL A 142 -4.05 2.38 6.92
C VAL A 142 -2.72 1.87 6.37
N ALA A 143 -2.52 0.55 6.46
CA ALA A 143 -1.33 -0.12 5.96
C ALA A 143 -1.71 -1.14 4.88
N ILE A 144 -1.02 -1.10 3.73
CA ILE A 144 -1.15 -2.07 2.65
C ILE A 144 0.22 -2.72 2.44
N TYR A 145 0.30 -4.03 2.65
CA TYR A 145 1.55 -4.76 2.56
C TYR A 145 1.50 -5.75 1.42
N THR A 146 2.45 -5.65 0.50
CA THR A 146 2.67 -6.67 -0.54
C THR A 146 3.89 -7.52 -0.25
N ALA A 147 4.81 -7.01 0.59
CA ALA A 147 6.07 -7.64 0.92
C ALA A 147 5.89 -8.85 1.85
N GLY A 148 6.70 -9.87 1.63
CA GLY A 148 6.77 -11.04 2.49
C GLY A 148 8.15 -11.68 2.49
N HIS A 149 8.40 -12.47 3.53
CA HIS A 149 9.63 -13.24 3.70
C HIS A 149 9.32 -14.73 3.86
N PRO A 150 10.25 -15.63 3.46
CA PRO A 150 10.09 -17.06 3.69
C PRO A 150 9.83 -17.42 5.15
N VAL A 151 8.94 -18.37 5.41
CA VAL A 151 8.56 -18.78 6.77
C VAL A 151 9.73 -19.44 7.50
N HIS A 152 10.46 -20.34 6.81
CA HIS A 152 11.59 -21.03 7.43
C HIS A 152 12.77 -20.07 7.66
N PRO A 153 13.38 -20.05 8.85
CA PRO A 153 14.44 -19.10 9.20
C PRO A 153 15.67 -19.20 8.28
N ASP A 154 16.09 -20.37 7.85
CA ASP A 154 17.23 -20.52 6.95
C ASP A 154 16.97 -19.85 5.60
N SER A 155 15.77 -20.03 5.03
CA SER A 155 15.37 -19.36 3.80
C SER A 155 15.21 -17.85 4.00
N ARG A 156 14.62 -17.42 5.11
CA ARG A 156 14.45 -15.99 5.43
C ARG A 156 15.79 -15.29 5.65
N ASN A 157 16.71 -15.94 6.38
CA ASN A 157 18.05 -15.40 6.67
C ASN A 157 18.96 -15.38 5.44
N SER A 158 18.57 -16.00 4.32
CA SER A 158 19.27 -15.89 3.04
C SER A 158 19.03 -14.56 2.33
N ALA A 159 18.26 -13.64 2.95
CA ALA A 159 17.86 -12.34 2.43
C ALA A 159 16.88 -12.38 1.23
N TYR A 160 16.30 -13.53 0.92
CA TYR A 160 15.21 -13.59 -0.05
C TYR A 160 13.93 -12.98 0.52
N GLU A 161 13.30 -12.16 -0.30
CA GLU A 161 11.97 -11.59 -0.09
C GLU A 161 11.13 -11.73 -1.36
N TYR A 162 9.83 -11.47 -1.27
CA TYR A 162 8.91 -11.52 -2.40
C TYR A 162 7.81 -10.49 -2.24
N GLY A 163 7.16 -10.11 -3.35
CA GLY A 163 5.98 -9.25 -3.36
C GLY A 163 4.79 -9.97 -3.95
N ILE A 164 3.64 -9.93 -3.27
CA ILE A 164 2.37 -10.45 -3.79
C ILE A 164 1.42 -9.26 -3.98
N PRO A 165 0.93 -9.02 -5.22
CA PRO A 165 0.10 -7.87 -5.52
C PRO A 165 -1.16 -7.78 -4.67
N VAL A 166 -1.57 -6.55 -4.36
CA VAL A 166 -2.86 -6.23 -3.72
C VAL A 166 -3.69 -5.40 -4.68
N SER A 167 -4.99 -5.69 -4.76
CA SER A 167 -5.93 -4.88 -5.54
C SER A 167 -7.13 -4.46 -4.71
N ILE A 168 -7.56 -3.20 -4.89
CA ILE A 168 -8.76 -2.62 -4.29
C ILE A 168 -9.57 -2.02 -5.44
N GLY A 169 -10.84 -2.38 -5.54
CA GLY A 169 -11.75 -1.87 -6.56
C GLY A 169 -12.16 -0.43 -6.34
N ASP A 170 -13.19 0.01 -7.04
CA ASP A 170 -13.69 1.39 -6.98
C ASP A 170 -14.56 1.63 -5.74
N ASN A 171 -14.70 2.92 -5.33
CA ASN A 171 -15.60 3.38 -4.28
C ASN A 171 -15.39 2.68 -2.93
N CYS A 172 -14.15 2.37 -2.57
CA CYS A 172 -13.85 1.69 -1.32
C CYS A 172 -13.47 2.69 -0.21
N TRP A 173 -13.97 2.41 0.98
CA TRP A 173 -13.55 3.12 2.20
C TRP A 173 -12.85 2.15 3.15
N ILE A 174 -11.57 2.39 3.39
CA ILE A 174 -10.76 1.59 4.30
C ILE A 174 -10.62 2.35 5.62
N GLY A 175 -11.24 1.82 6.66
CA GLY A 175 -11.25 2.40 8.01
C GLY A 175 -9.86 2.42 8.65
N GLY A 176 -9.64 3.41 9.52
CA GLY A 176 -8.33 3.69 10.13
C GLY A 176 -7.74 2.50 10.89
N ASN A 177 -6.41 2.46 10.93
CA ASN A 177 -5.63 1.37 11.55
C ASN A 177 -5.89 -0.02 10.94
N SER A 178 -6.45 -0.09 9.74
CA SER A 178 -6.63 -1.37 9.05
C SER A 178 -5.34 -1.79 8.34
N VAL A 179 -5.14 -3.10 8.26
CA VAL A 179 -4.01 -3.72 7.56
C VAL A 179 -4.54 -4.61 6.45
N ILE A 180 -4.09 -4.37 5.22
CA ILE A 180 -4.36 -5.23 4.06
C ILE A 180 -3.12 -6.10 3.81
N CYS A 181 -3.31 -7.42 3.91
CA CYS A 181 -2.21 -8.40 3.78
C CYS A 181 -1.87 -8.70 2.31
N PRO A 182 -0.67 -9.24 2.04
CA PRO A 182 -0.24 -9.59 0.70
C PRO A 182 -1.22 -10.54 -0.02
N GLY A 183 -1.47 -10.26 -1.30
CA GLY A 183 -2.29 -11.10 -2.17
C GLY A 183 -3.80 -10.87 -2.09
N VAL A 184 -4.25 -9.99 -1.19
CA VAL A 184 -5.68 -9.70 -1.00
C VAL A 184 -6.25 -8.91 -2.17
N LYS A 185 -7.46 -9.29 -2.58
CA LYS A 185 -8.30 -8.56 -3.52
C LYS A 185 -9.56 -8.07 -2.80
N ILE A 186 -9.77 -6.76 -2.82
CA ILE A 186 -10.99 -6.12 -2.32
C ILE A 186 -11.80 -5.68 -3.54
N GLY A 187 -13.06 -6.06 -3.59
CA GLY A 187 -13.97 -5.72 -4.68
C GLY A 187 -14.38 -4.24 -4.69
N ASN A 188 -15.39 -3.92 -5.49
CA ASN A 188 -15.93 -2.56 -5.59
C ASN A 188 -16.95 -2.27 -4.50
N ASN A 189 -17.13 -0.97 -4.15
CA ASN A 189 -18.15 -0.51 -3.21
C ASN A 189 -18.03 -1.19 -1.83
N VAL A 190 -16.79 -1.33 -1.32
CA VAL A 190 -16.49 -2.05 -0.07
C VAL A 190 -16.17 -1.07 1.05
N ILE A 191 -16.66 -1.38 2.24
CA ILE A 191 -16.25 -0.72 3.48
C ILE A 191 -15.48 -1.72 4.34
N ILE A 192 -14.25 -1.34 4.72
CA ILE A 192 -13.47 -2.05 5.74
C ILE A 192 -13.54 -1.26 7.04
N GLY A 193 -14.10 -1.86 8.08
CA GLY A 193 -14.18 -1.25 9.41
C GLY A 193 -12.81 -1.03 10.04
N ALA A 194 -12.68 0.03 10.84
CA ALA A 194 -11.42 0.42 11.48
C ALA A 194 -10.81 -0.73 12.33
N GLY A 195 -9.46 -0.79 12.37
CA GLY A 195 -8.72 -1.81 13.13
C GLY A 195 -8.76 -3.21 12.53
N SER A 196 -9.19 -3.37 11.28
CA SER A 196 -9.32 -4.67 10.62
C SER A 196 -7.97 -5.19 10.10
N VAL A 197 -7.80 -6.52 10.11
CA VAL A 197 -6.69 -7.20 9.43
C VAL A 197 -7.26 -8.08 8.32
N VAL A 198 -7.15 -7.60 7.08
CA VAL A 198 -7.72 -8.26 5.89
C VAL A 198 -6.71 -9.28 5.36
N THR A 199 -7.02 -10.55 5.55
CA THR A 199 -6.16 -11.69 5.19
C THR A 199 -6.75 -12.55 4.06
N LYS A 200 -7.96 -12.21 3.58
CA LYS A 200 -8.67 -12.90 2.51
C LYS A 200 -9.40 -11.90 1.64
N ASP A 201 -9.72 -12.30 0.42
CA ASP A 201 -10.49 -11.49 -0.52
C ASP A 201 -11.85 -11.08 0.05
N ILE A 202 -12.27 -9.86 -0.28
CA ILE A 202 -13.55 -9.27 0.10
C ILE A 202 -14.38 -9.04 -1.17
N PRO A 203 -15.62 -9.56 -1.25
CA PRO A 203 -16.45 -9.39 -2.42
C PRO A 203 -16.98 -7.95 -2.57
N ASP A 204 -17.46 -7.62 -3.76
CA ASP A 204 -18.15 -6.36 -4.04
C ASP A 204 -19.30 -6.11 -3.07
N TRP A 205 -19.59 -4.84 -2.78
CA TRP A 205 -20.73 -4.41 -1.96
C TRP A 205 -20.70 -4.92 -0.50
N ALA A 206 -19.54 -5.27 0.02
CA ALA A 206 -19.43 -5.80 1.38
C ALA A 206 -19.05 -4.73 2.40
N ILE A 207 -19.62 -4.85 3.60
CA ILE A 207 -19.10 -4.27 4.83
C ILE A 207 -18.38 -5.40 5.57
N ALA A 208 -17.08 -5.24 5.78
CA ALA A 208 -16.24 -6.24 6.45
C ALA A 208 -15.44 -5.60 7.59
N ALA A 209 -15.21 -6.32 8.68
CA ALA A 209 -14.40 -5.82 9.79
C ALA A 209 -13.79 -6.95 10.64
N GLY A 210 -12.87 -6.57 11.51
CA GLY A 210 -12.30 -7.42 12.56
C GLY A 210 -10.91 -7.97 12.25
N ASN A 211 -10.36 -8.74 13.18
CA ASN A 211 -9.07 -9.43 13.06
C ASN A 211 -9.26 -10.93 13.45
N PRO A 212 -9.19 -11.87 12.48
CA PRO A 212 -9.15 -11.62 11.04
C PRO A 212 -10.43 -10.97 10.51
N CYS A 213 -10.31 -10.13 9.48
CA CYS A 213 -11.43 -9.43 8.85
C CYS A 213 -12.41 -10.42 8.20
N LYS A 214 -13.70 -10.21 8.42
CA LYS A 214 -14.80 -11.01 7.85
C LYS A 214 -15.92 -10.11 7.36
N VAL A 215 -16.61 -10.53 6.30
CA VAL A 215 -17.83 -9.87 5.84
C VAL A 215 -18.87 -9.93 6.96
N ILE A 216 -19.41 -8.77 7.31
CA ILE A 216 -20.49 -8.60 8.31
C ILE A 216 -21.84 -8.63 7.61
N ARG A 217 -21.98 -7.87 6.54
CA ARG A 217 -23.17 -7.80 5.68
C ARG A 217 -22.86 -7.16 4.33
N MET A 218 -23.82 -7.22 3.44
CA MET A 218 -23.75 -6.49 2.18
C MET A 218 -24.33 -5.09 2.35
N ILE A 219 -23.85 -4.15 1.54
CA ILE A 219 -24.44 -2.81 1.36
C ILE A 219 -25.67 -2.97 0.49
N THR A 220 -26.76 -2.29 0.82
CA THR A 220 -28.05 -2.32 0.11
C THR A 220 -28.47 -0.91 -0.27
N ASP A 221 -29.49 -0.79 -1.13
CA ASP A 221 -30.04 0.52 -1.49
C ASP A 221 -30.63 1.30 -0.30
N GLU A 222 -31.09 0.59 0.71
CA GLU A 222 -31.58 1.19 1.95
C GLU A 222 -30.50 2.00 2.69
N ASP A 223 -29.22 1.58 2.59
CA ASP A 223 -28.10 2.28 3.24
C ASP A 223 -27.94 3.73 2.73
N ARG A 224 -28.49 4.10 1.57
CA ARG A 224 -28.43 5.47 1.02
C ARG A 224 -29.08 6.52 1.90
N LYS A 225 -30.09 6.12 2.69
CA LYS A 225 -30.86 7.04 3.51
C LYS A 225 -30.09 7.49 4.75
N TYR A 226 -29.06 6.74 5.14
CA TYR A 226 -28.38 6.93 6.43
C TYR A 226 -26.95 7.46 6.22
N TYR A 227 -26.59 8.50 6.99
CA TYR A 227 -25.20 8.95 7.04
C TYR A 227 -24.41 8.29 8.17
N TYR A 228 -25.10 7.79 9.22
CA TYR A 228 -24.46 7.07 10.33
C TYR A 228 -25.48 6.21 11.10
N LYS A 229 -25.28 4.89 11.12
CA LYS A 229 -26.21 3.93 11.78
C LYS A 229 -27.64 4.14 11.31
N ASN A 230 -28.54 4.57 12.24
CA ASN A 230 -29.94 4.86 11.98
C ASN A 230 -30.22 6.36 11.83
N ASN A 231 -29.18 7.20 11.72
CA ASN A 231 -29.35 8.62 11.52
C ASN A 231 -29.54 8.90 10.02
N GLU A 232 -30.74 9.28 9.64
CA GLU A 232 -31.08 9.63 8.28
C GLU A 232 -30.57 11.03 7.90
N PHE A 233 -30.26 11.21 6.62
CA PHE A 233 -30.07 12.55 6.07
C PHE A 233 -31.35 13.36 6.25
N ASP A 234 -31.22 14.61 6.69
CA ASP A 234 -32.35 15.55 6.70
C ASP A 234 -32.79 15.90 5.27
N GLU A 235 -33.91 16.61 5.16
CA GLU A 235 -34.50 16.94 3.87
C GLU A 235 -33.57 17.83 3.02
N GLU A 236 -32.89 18.79 3.64
CA GLU A 236 -31.97 19.70 2.94
C GLU A 236 -30.77 18.94 2.35
N ALA A 237 -30.10 18.12 3.16
CA ALA A 237 -28.96 17.32 2.73
C ALA A 237 -29.38 16.26 1.68
N TRP A 238 -30.55 15.64 1.84
CA TRP A 238 -31.05 14.67 0.85
C TRP A 238 -31.32 15.32 -0.50
N ASN A 239 -31.95 16.49 -0.51
CA ASN A 239 -32.23 17.25 -1.73
C ASN A 239 -30.94 17.71 -2.42
N ASP A 240 -29.91 18.11 -1.68
CA ASP A 240 -28.59 18.45 -2.22
C ASP A 240 -27.91 17.22 -2.86
N LEU A 241 -27.96 16.05 -2.21
CA LEU A 241 -27.45 14.81 -2.77
C LEU A 241 -28.16 14.45 -4.08
N ALA A 242 -29.49 14.57 -4.12
CA ALA A 242 -30.30 14.32 -5.31
C ALA A 242 -29.96 15.31 -6.44
N ALA A 243 -29.86 16.61 -6.14
CA ALA A 243 -29.50 17.64 -7.10
C ALA A 243 -28.11 17.44 -7.72
N ARG A 244 -27.17 16.87 -6.95
CA ARG A 244 -25.83 16.51 -7.43
C ARG A 244 -25.77 15.12 -8.11
N GLY A 245 -26.88 14.41 -8.21
CA GLY A 245 -26.96 13.10 -8.87
C GLY A 245 -26.43 11.92 -8.03
N PHE A 246 -26.24 12.09 -6.72
CA PHE A 246 -25.74 11.04 -5.83
C PHE A 246 -26.85 10.23 -5.13
N ALA A 247 -28.08 10.72 -5.12
CA ALA A 247 -29.24 10.03 -4.57
C ALA A 247 -30.39 10.01 -5.58
N GLY A 248 -31.28 9.02 -5.46
CA GLY A 248 -32.54 9.03 -6.18
C GLY A 248 -33.47 10.15 -5.67
N THR A 249 -34.48 10.48 -6.46
CA THR A 249 -35.48 11.52 -6.10
C THR A 249 -36.44 11.08 -4.99
N GLU A 250 -36.52 9.78 -4.70
CA GLU A 250 -37.34 9.22 -3.61
C GLU A 250 -36.45 8.83 -2.42
N LYS A 251 -36.85 9.29 -1.22
CA LYS A 251 -36.21 8.98 0.06
C LYS A 251 -36.78 7.70 0.67
#